data_cfec0705a05c1bc062d444efd36615fc
#
_entry.id   cfec0705a05c1bc062d444efd36615fc
#
_cell.length_a   1.000
_cell.length_b   1.000
_cell.length_c   1.000
_cell.angle_alpha   90.00
_cell.angle_beta   90.00
_cell.angle_gamma   90.00
#
_symmetry.space_group_name_H-M   'P 1'
#
loop_
_entity.id
_entity.type
_entity.pdbx_description
1 polymer ?
#
loop_
_entity_poly.entity_id
_entity_poly.type
_entity_poly.pdbx_seq_one_letter_code
_entity_poly.pdbx_strand_id
1 'polypeptide(L)'
;DFNDGPGIDEFEKLFGHSGVEIVLGTTPDPALHLTDPHATMALQSKVGLTPTTARFYIAPQKRFFEALLDFIMVSPDLAAKAPDWRIWHPFNDPRITAIPDLADALLAASDHFPVTVDLSEVI
;
A
#
# COMPACT_ATOMS: atom_id res chain seq x y z
N ASP A 1 7.19 -3.18 -4.95
CA ASP A 1 6.09 -3.45 -5.90
C ASP A 1 5.84 -4.94 -6.01
N PHE A 2 4.70 -5.41 -5.50
CA PHE A 2 4.29 -6.82 -5.62
C PHE A 2 3.49 -7.06 -6.91
N ASN A 3 3.07 -6.00 -7.56
CA ASN A 3 2.13 -6.03 -8.67
C ASN A 3 0.88 -6.88 -8.35
N ASP A 4 0.48 -6.87 -7.07
CA ASP A 4 -0.63 -7.62 -6.52
C ASP A 4 -1.28 -6.79 -5.41
N GLY A 5 -2.60 -6.80 -5.36
CA GLY A 5 -3.39 -6.08 -4.37
C GLY A 5 -3.81 -6.98 -3.22
N PRO A 6 -4.38 -6.40 -2.15
CA PRO A 6 -4.81 -7.17 -0.97
C PRO A 6 -6.07 -8.03 -1.20
N GLY A 7 -6.78 -7.85 -2.32
CA GLY A 7 -7.93 -8.67 -2.68
C GLY A 7 -7.54 -10.10 -3.07
N ILE A 8 -8.50 -11.03 -3.02
CA ILE A 8 -8.29 -12.42 -3.40
C ILE A 8 -8.68 -12.59 -4.88
N ASP A 9 -7.73 -12.98 -5.73
CA ASP A 9 -7.95 -13.34 -7.11
C ASP A 9 -8.33 -14.83 -7.27
N GLU A 10 -8.54 -15.28 -8.50
CA GLU A 10 -8.93 -16.65 -8.77
C GLU A 10 -7.89 -17.70 -8.34
N PHE A 11 -6.61 -17.37 -8.44
CA PHE A 11 -5.53 -18.26 -8.03
C PHE A 11 -5.43 -18.33 -6.51
N GLU A 12 -5.64 -17.21 -5.84
CA GLU A 12 -5.54 -17.09 -4.40
C GLU A 12 -6.74 -17.73 -3.67
N LYS A 13 -7.87 -17.92 -4.34
CA LYS A 13 -9.03 -18.64 -3.79
C LYS A 13 -8.69 -20.04 -3.31
N LEU A 14 -7.72 -20.68 -3.93
CA LEU A 14 -7.26 -22.02 -3.54
C LEU A 14 -6.62 -22.03 -2.16
N PHE A 15 -6.05 -20.92 -1.73
CA PHE A 15 -5.35 -20.78 -0.45
C PHE A 15 -6.20 -20.13 0.63
N GLY A 16 -7.34 -19.52 0.26
CA GLY A 16 -8.19 -18.78 1.18
C GLY A 16 -7.63 -17.45 1.66
N HIS A 17 -6.46 -17.04 1.16
CA HIS A 17 -5.79 -15.79 1.52
C HIS A 17 -5.20 -15.13 0.28
N SER A 18 -5.13 -13.80 0.27
CA SER A 18 -4.38 -13.05 -0.75
C SER A 18 -2.88 -13.26 -0.59
N GLY A 19 -2.12 -13.03 -1.67
CA GLY A 19 -0.66 -13.06 -1.61
C GLY A 19 -0.10 -12.08 -0.58
N VAL A 20 -0.71 -10.90 -0.44
CA VAL A 20 -0.34 -9.90 0.57
C VAL A 20 -0.53 -10.44 1.99
N GLU A 21 -1.66 -11.09 2.27
CA GLU A 21 -1.89 -11.73 3.58
C GLU A 21 -0.86 -12.81 3.89
N ILE A 22 -0.51 -13.62 2.89
CA ILE A 22 0.47 -14.70 3.05
C ILE A 22 1.84 -14.11 3.41
N VAL A 23 2.27 -13.04 2.76
CA VAL A 23 3.56 -12.40 3.04
C VAL A 23 3.55 -11.73 4.41
N LEU A 24 2.45 -11.07 4.80
CA LEU A 24 2.31 -10.50 6.15
C LEU A 24 2.36 -11.56 7.23
N GLY A 25 1.82 -12.74 6.95
CA GLY A 25 1.77 -13.86 7.88
C GLY A 25 0.34 -14.26 8.23
N THR A 26 0.06 -15.56 8.18
CA THR A 26 -1.26 -16.13 8.44
C THR A 26 -1.31 -16.99 9.70
N THR A 27 -0.18 -17.22 10.35
CA THR A 27 -0.10 -18.02 11.59
C THR A 27 -0.63 -17.21 12.78
N PRO A 28 -1.09 -17.88 13.86
CA PRO A 28 -1.55 -17.18 15.07
C PRO A 28 -0.44 -16.46 15.85
N ASP A 29 0.83 -16.79 15.62
CA ASP A 29 1.94 -16.21 16.37
C ASP A 29 2.31 -14.82 15.85
N PRO A 30 2.08 -13.73 16.64
CA PRO A 30 2.40 -12.37 16.22
C PRO A 30 3.89 -12.14 15.90
N ALA A 31 4.78 -12.93 16.47
CA ALA A 31 6.22 -12.80 16.22
C ALA A 31 6.61 -13.18 14.79
N LEU A 32 5.73 -13.89 14.07
CA LEU A 32 5.92 -14.31 12.69
C LEU A 32 5.19 -13.42 11.68
N HIS A 33 4.61 -12.31 12.14
CA HIS A 33 3.89 -11.38 11.28
C HIS A 33 4.73 -10.17 10.94
N LEU A 34 4.67 -9.75 9.68
CA LEU A 34 5.17 -8.45 9.24
C LEU A 34 4.08 -7.39 9.40
N THR A 35 4.49 -6.14 9.47
CA THR A 35 3.58 -5.00 9.63
C THR A 35 3.72 -4.03 8.48
N ASP A 36 2.59 -3.72 7.85
CA ASP A 36 2.37 -2.60 6.95
C ASP A 36 0.96 -2.07 7.21
N PRO A 37 0.82 -0.86 7.78
CA PRO A 37 -0.51 -0.35 8.15
C PRO A 37 -1.41 -0.09 6.95
N HIS A 38 -0.87 0.22 5.78
CA HIS A 38 -1.67 0.39 4.56
C HIS A 38 -2.27 -0.94 4.11
N ALA A 39 -1.48 -2.01 4.12
CA ALA A 39 -1.95 -3.35 3.80
C ALA A 39 -3.02 -3.81 4.80
N THR A 40 -2.78 -3.62 6.09
CA THR A 40 -3.74 -3.98 7.15
C THR A 40 -5.05 -3.20 6.99
N MET A 41 -4.98 -1.91 6.72
CA MET A 41 -6.17 -1.08 6.49
C MET A 41 -6.97 -1.59 5.29
N ALA A 42 -6.31 -1.92 4.19
CA ALA A 42 -6.96 -2.41 2.98
C ALA A 42 -7.62 -3.77 3.20
N LEU A 43 -6.97 -4.68 3.94
CA LEU A 43 -7.52 -6.00 4.26
C LEU A 43 -8.73 -5.93 5.20
N GLN A 44 -8.77 -4.94 6.09
CA GLN A 44 -9.85 -4.76 7.06
C GLN A 44 -11.01 -3.92 6.53
N SER A 45 -10.79 -3.13 5.48
CA SER A 45 -11.80 -2.23 4.95
C SER A 45 -12.86 -3.01 4.18
N LYS A 46 -14.10 -2.93 4.64
CA LYS A 46 -15.27 -3.50 3.95
C LYS A 46 -15.96 -2.47 3.05
N VAL A 47 -15.84 -1.21 3.40
CA VAL A 47 -16.44 -0.08 2.67
C VAL A 47 -15.54 1.12 2.88
N GLY A 48 -15.19 1.82 1.82
CA GLY A 48 -14.58 3.12 1.93
C GLY A 48 -13.21 3.26 1.31
N LEU A 49 -12.48 4.23 1.83
CA LEU A 49 -11.23 4.69 1.26
C LEU A 49 -10.10 3.70 1.55
N THR A 50 -9.76 2.90 0.56
CA THR A 50 -8.54 2.08 0.58
C THR A 50 -7.36 2.94 0.14
N PRO A 51 -6.22 2.93 0.85
CA PRO A 51 -5.02 3.59 0.36
C PRO A 51 -4.57 2.98 -0.96
N THR A 52 -4.07 3.81 -1.88
CA THR A 52 -3.61 3.36 -3.19
C THR A 52 -2.22 3.90 -3.48
N THR A 53 -1.43 3.12 -4.23
CA THR A 53 -0.05 3.45 -4.61
C THR A 53 0.16 3.49 -6.11
N ALA A 54 -0.83 3.11 -6.89
CA ALA A 54 -0.77 3.10 -8.35
C ALA A 54 -2.05 3.65 -8.94
N ARG A 55 -1.92 4.34 -10.07
CA ARG A 55 -3.04 4.88 -10.84
C ARG A 55 -2.75 4.70 -12.31
N PHE A 56 -3.60 3.96 -13.00
CA PHE A 56 -3.42 3.62 -14.41
C PHE A 56 -4.72 3.70 -15.18
N TYR A 57 -4.60 4.06 -16.45
CA TYR A 57 -5.74 4.16 -17.36
C TYR A 57 -6.03 2.84 -18.02
N ILE A 58 -7.28 2.40 -17.96
CA ILE A 58 -7.74 1.19 -18.64
C ILE A 58 -8.56 1.61 -19.86
N ALA A 59 -7.95 1.51 -21.06
CA ALA A 59 -8.51 1.98 -22.29
C ALA A 59 -9.88 1.36 -22.65
N PRO A 60 -10.12 0.05 -22.51
CA PRO A 60 -11.43 -0.53 -22.80
C PRO A 60 -12.56 0.03 -21.95
N GLN A 61 -12.27 0.44 -20.72
CA GLN A 61 -13.24 1.01 -19.78
C GLN A 61 -13.25 2.53 -19.77
N LYS A 62 -12.31 3.18 -20.45
CA LYS A 62 -12.15 4.63 -20.58
C LYS A 62 -12.12 5.34 -19.24
N ARG A 63 -11.41 4.77 -18.26
CA ARG A 63 -11.28 5.36 -16.93
C ARG A 63 -9.97 4.99 -16.27
N PHE A 64 -9.60 5.77 -15.24
CA PHE A 64 -8.49 5.45 -14.37
C PHE A 64 -8.91 4.48 -13.27
N PHE A 65 -8.00 3.59 -12.93
CA PHE A 65 -8.09 2.71 -11.77
C PHE A 65 -6.96 3.03 -10.81
N GLU A 66 -7.24 2.89 -9.54
CA GLU A 66 -6.24 2.98 -8.48
C GLU A 66 -6.20 1.67 -7.71
N ALA A 67 -4.99 1.28 -7.30
CA ALA A 67 -4.76 0.05 -6.57
C ALA A 67 -3.63 0.21 -5.56
N LEU A 68 -3.67 -0.57 -4.49
CA LEU A 68 -2.58 -0.70 -3.54
C LEU A 68 -1.70 -1.88 -3.99
N LEU A 69 -0.54 -1.58 -4.57
CA LEU A 69 0.38 -2.57 -5.14
C LEU A 69 1.77 -2.54 -4.52
N ASP A 70 2.09 -1.48 -3.79
CA ASP A 70 3.43 -1.21 -3.27
C ASP A 70 3.40 -1.21 -1.74
N PHE A 71 4.29 -2.00 -1.14
CA PHE A 71 4.28 -2.26 0.28
C PHE A 71 5.67 -2.13 0.88
N ILE A 72 5.74 -1.65 2.12
CA ILE A 72 6.92 -1.76 2.96
C ILE A 72 6.51 -2.48 4.23
N MET A 73 6.96 -3.70 4.38
CA MET A 73 6.61 -4.57 5.50
C MET A 73 7.80 -4.68 6.44
N VAL A 74 7.58 -4.40 7.72
CA VAL A 74 8.64 -4.43 8.72
C VAL A 74 8.37 -5.52 9.76
N SER A 75 9.44 -5.97 10.40
CA SER A 75 9.39 -6.95 11.49
C SER A 75 8.70 -6.40 12.74
N PRO A 76 8.19 -7.26 13.64
CA PRO A 76 7.48 -6.82 14.84
C PRO A 76 8.31 -5.90 15.75
N ASP A 77 9.61 -6.12 15.86
CA ASP A 77 10.49 -5.30 16.67
C ASP A 77 10.65 -3.87 16.12
N LEU A 78 10.69 -3.71 14.81
CA LEU A 78 10.66 -2.39 14.18
C LEU A 78 9.28 -1.75 14.27
N ALA A 79 8.22 -2.52 14.07
CA ALA A 79 6.86 -2.04 14.17
C ALA A 79 6.52 -1.52 15.57
N ALA A 80 7.06 -2.16 16.61
CA ALA A 80 6.85 -1.73 18.00
C ALA A 80 7.42 -0.34 18.32
N LYS A 81 8.33 0.17 17.50
CA LYS A 81 8.89 1.51 17.62
C LYS A 81 8.11 2.58 16.88
N ALA A 82 6.95 2.21 16.33
CA ALA A 82 6.01 3.09 15.65
C ALA A 82 6.63 3.95 14.53
N PRO A 83 7.29 3.34 13.54
CA PRO A 83 7.78 4.08 12.39
C PRO A 83 6.63 4.71 11.60
N ASP A 84 6.91 5.72 10.81
CA ASP A 84 5.91 6.44 10.04
C ASP A 84 5.92 6.01 8.58
N TRP A 85 4.79 5.46 8.11
CA TRP A 85 4.57 5.10 6.70
C TRP A 85 3.88 6.23 5.95
N ARG A 86 4.27 6.43 4.70
CA ARG A 86 3.64 7.43 3.85
C ARG A 86 3.55 6.97 2.41
N ILE A 87 2.36 7.14 1.82
CA ILE A 87 2.15 7.07 0.38
C ILE A 87 2.16 8.50 -0.15
N TRP A 88 3.05 8.80 -1.09
CA TRP A 88 3.15 10.11 -1.73
C TRP A 88 2.11 10.23 -2.83
N HIS A 89 0.85 10.27 -2.42
CA HIS A 89 -0.28 10.28 -3.34
C HIS A 89 -0.58 11.71 -3.79
N PRO A 90 -0.54 12.00 -5.12
CA PRO A 90 -0.67 13.37 -5.62
C PRO A 90 -2.06 13.98 -5.46
N PHE A 91 -3.08 13.18 -5.20
CA PHE A 91 -4.45 13.67 -5.03
C PHE A 91 -4.98 13.56 -3.60
N ASN A 92 -4.47 12.64 -2.80
CA ASN A 92 -5.05 12.31 -1.50
C ASN A 92 -4.26 12.85 -0.31
N ASP A 93 -3.01 13.25 -0.49
CA ASP A 93 -2.20 13.80 0.58
C ASP A 93 -2.22 15.34 0.52
N PRO A 94 -2.82 16.03 1.51
CA PRO A 94 -2.89 17.50 1.51
C PRO A 94 -1.52 18.18 1.51
N ARG A 95 -0.49 17.54 2.05
CA ARG A 95 0.88 18.06 2.04
C ARG A 95 1.47 18.09 0.64
N ILE A 96 0.99 17.22 -0.25
CA ILE A 96 1.42 17.14 -1.65
C ILE A 96 0.54 18.02 -2.53
N THR A 97 -0.77 17.99 -2.34
CA THR A 97 -1.71 18.80 -3.13
C THR A 97 -1.50 20.28 -2.92
N ALA A 98 -0.95 20.69 -1.79
CA ALA A 98 -0.59 22.07 -1.51
C ALA A 98 0.63 22.57 -2.31
N ILE A 99 1.36 21.67 -2.98
CA ILE A 99 2.56 21.97 -3.78
C ILE A 99 2.30 21.46 -5.21
N PRO A 100 1.72 22.28 -6.11
CA PRO A 100 1.31 21.83 -7.45
C PRO A 100 2.45 21.22 -8.27
N ASP A 101 3.65 21.80 -8.21
CA ASP A 101 4.80 21.28 -8.94
C ASP A 101 5.20 19.88 -8.49
N LEU A 102 5.07 19.57 -7.20
CA LEU A 102 5.34 18.24 -6.66
C LEU A 102 4.29 17.24 -7.13
N ALA A 103 3.01 17.58 -7.06
CA ALA A 103 1.93 16.72 -7.54
C ALA A 103 2.09 16.40 -9.03
N ASP A 104 2.40 17.40 -9.85
CA ASP A 104 2.62 17.22 -11.28
C ASP A 104 3.84 16.35 -11.56
N ALA A 105 4.92 16.51 -10.81
CA ALA A 105 6.13 15.69 -10.93
C ALA A 105 5.86 14.23 -10.58
N LEU A 106 5.08 13.96 -9.54
CA LEU A 106 4.71 12.60 -9.15
C LEU A 106 3.87 11.91 -10.22
N LEU A 107 2.92 12.63 -10.83
CA LEU A 107 2.10 12.09 -11.92
C LEU A 107 2.91 11.84 -13.19
N ALA A 108 3.89 12.68 -13.48
CA ALA A 108 4.73 12.56 -14.66
C ALA A 108 5.80 11.46 -14.52
N ALA A 109 6.24 11.18 -13.30
CA ALA A 109 7.36 10.26 -13.05
C ALA A 109 6.98 8.80 -13.24
N SER A 110 5.79 8.39 -12.79
CA SER A 110 5.35 6.99 -12.82
C SER A 110 3.85 6.87 -12.59
N ASP A 111 3.27 5.76 -13.00
CA ASP A 111 1.92 5.35 -12.61
C ASP A 111 1.88 4.73 -11.20
N HIS A 112 3.04 4.48 -10.59
CA HIS A 112 3.19 4.17 -9.17
C HIS A 112 3.66 5.41 -8.41
N PHE A 113 3.15 5.57 -7.19
CA PHE A 113 3.55 6.65 -6.28
C PHE A 113 4.54 6.12 -5.25
N PRO A 114 5.54 6.93 -4.84
CA PRO A 114 6.49 6.48 -3.83
C PRO A 114 5.83 6.10 -2.52
N VAL A 115 6.30 5.03 -1.93
CA VAL A 115 5.98 4.65 -0.55
C VAL A 115 7.24 4.77 0.28
N THR A 116 7.14 5.43 1.42
CA THR A 116 8.26 5.60 2.33
C THR A 116 7.89 5.17 3.75
N VAL A 117 8.89 4.70 4.48
CA VAL A 117 8.80 4.52 5.92
C VAL A 117 9.92 5.30 6.58
N ASP A 118 9.56 6.11 7.56
CA ASP A 118 10.54 6.87 8.33
C ASP A 118 10.97 6.08 9.56
N LEU A 119 12.24 5.72 9.60
CA LEU A 119 12.88 4.99 10.69
C LEU A 119 13.81 5.88 11.52
N SER A 120 13.83 7.17 11.29
CA SER A 120 14.81 8.08 11.90
C SER A 120 14.73 8.12 13.43
N GLU A 121 13.58 7.91 14.01
CA GLU A 121 13.40 7.83 15.46
C GLU A 121 13.61 6.42 16.02
N VAL A 122 13.88 5.45 15.16
CA VAL A 122 13.97 4.03 15.50
C VAL A 122 15.42 3.58 15.70
N ILE A 123 16.35 4.34 15.13
CA ILE A 123 17.76 3.97 15.07
C ILE A 123 18.53 4.61 16.23
#